data_ee60a1d63d4f27fb2603fdae692bbd56
#
_entry.id   ee60a1d63d4f27fb2603fdae692bbd56
#
_cell.length_a   1.000
_cell.length_b   1.000
_cell.length_c   1.000
_cell.angle_alpha   90.00
_cell.angle_beta   90.00
_cell.angle_gamma   90.00
#
_symmetry.space_group_name_H-M   'P 1'
#
loop_
_entity.id
_entity.type
_entity.pdbx_description
1 polymer ?
#
loop_
_entity_poly.entity_id
_entity_poly.type
_entity_poly.pdbx_seq_one_letter_code
_entity_poly.pdbx_strand_id
1 'polypeptide(L)'
;MSLHNQAPERATTRRIATVMLHTSPLDQAGIGDAGGMNTYVIESAKKMASSGVSVDIFTRATSPDLPNVVELAPGVSVRHLHAKPYQGVSKSDIPALMDQLVTDFYRHMKEVGGYELIHSHYWTSGILAKQVSGETGIPFVHTFHTTAKVKNLSLADGETPEPLSRSIGEESVVKAASAIIANTDSEAASLVSLYDACPDRVYVATPGVNLAQFKVGNGKVAARDLLGIDRDKIILTFVGRIQPHKGPDVLIRAVAEVMAHSPSLRSKVNALIIGGVSGSGTGEMEKLKNLAKWLGVSDVVKFLPPVA
;
A
#
# COMPACT_ATOMS: atom_id res chain seq x y z
N MET A 1 -43.23 -38.47 -21.78
CA MET A 1 -41.84 -38.08 -21.68
C MET A 1 -41.82 -36.60 -21.26
N SER A 2 -41.62 -36.34 -19.99
CA SER A 2 -41.61 -35.00 -19.42
C SER A 2 -40.16 -34.53 -19.38
N LEU A 3 -39.80 -33.55 -20.24
CA LEU A 3 -38.49 -32.92 -20.22
C LEU A 3 -38.46 -31.94 -19.02
N HIS A 4 -37.77 -32.31 -17.96
CA HIS A 4 -37.42 -31.40 -16.89
C HIS A 4 -36.38 -30.38 -17.42
N ASN A 5 -36.88 -29.20 -17.68
CA ASN A 5 -36.03 -28.04 -18.00
C ASN A 5 -35.43 -27.56 -16.64
N GLN A 6 -34.25 -28.08 -16.29
CA GLN A 6 -33.49 -27.54 -15.20
C GLN A 6 -32.93 -26.18 -15.65
N ALA A 7 -33.45 -25.10 -15.07
CA ALA A 7 -32.83 -23.79 -15.22
C ALA A 7 -31.37 -23.87 -14.79
N PRO A 8 -30.44 -23.21 -15.50
CA PRO A 8 -29.03 -23.22 -15.10
C PRO A 8 -28.92 -22.64 -13.70
N GLU A 9 -28.35 -23.42 -12.78
CA GLU A 9 -27.92 -22.95 -11.46
C GLU A 9 -27.10 -21.68 -11.69
N ARG A 10 -27.59 -20.55 -11.18
CA ARG A 10 -26.81 -19.31 -11.16
C ARG A 10 -25.56 -19.62 -10.37
N ALA A 11 -24.42 -19.74 -11.05
CA ALA A 11 -23.13 -19.82 -10.41
C ALA A 11 -23.06 -18.64 -9.41
N THR A 12 -23.05 -18.94 -8.12
CA THR A 12 -22.92 -17.93 -7.08
C THR A 12 -21.56 -17.27 -7.30
N THR A 13 -21.55 -16.03 -7.72
CA THR A 13 -20.32 -15.27 -7.92
C THR A 13 -19.60 -15.21 -6.58
N ARG A 14 -18.42 -15.80 -6.50
CA ARG A 14 -17.58 -15.72 -5.29
C ARG A 14 -17.39 -14.26 -4.94
N ARG A 15 -17.54 -13.93 -3.66
CA ARG A 15 -17.37 -12.57 -3.16
C ARG A 15 -16.42 -12.53 -1.99
N ILE A 16 -15.44 -11.64 -2.03
CA ILE A 16 -14.48 -11.42 -0.96
C ILE A 16 -14.49 -9.97 -0.48
N ALA A 17 -14.26 -9.81 0.83
CA ALA A 17 -14.03 -8.52 1.45
C ALA A 17 -12.51 -8.28 1.54
N THR A 18 -12.03 -7.23 0.91
CA THR A 18 -10.67 -6.73 1.12
C THR A 18 -10.71 -5.56 2.08
N VAL A 19 -9.86 -5.54 3.11
CA VAL A 19 -9.92 -4.49 4.16
C VAL A 19 -8.60 -3.73 4.21
N MET A 20 -8.66 -2.39 4.05
CA MET A 20 -7.52 -1.46 4.18
C MET A 20 -7.98 -0.16 4.83
N LEU A 21 -7.88 -0.07 6.16
CA LEU A 21 -8.53 0.99 6.95
C LEU A 21 -7.77 2.33 6.98
N HIS A 22 -6.44 2.33 6.97
CA HIS A 22 -5.63 3.52 7.27
C HIS A 22 -5.35 4.41 6.07
N THR A 23 -5.67 3.96 4.87
CA THR A 23 -5.55 4.72 3.61
C THR A 23 -6.61 4.24 2.63
N SER A 24 -7.15 5.13 1.82
CA SER A 24 -8.19 4.78 0.85
C SER A 24 -7.59 4.30 -0.47
N PRO A 25 -8.14 3.28 -1.13
CA PRO A 25 -7.73 2.92 -2.49
C PRO A 25 -8.03 4.02 -3.52
N LEU A 26 -8.86 5.00 -3.15
CA LEU A 26 -9.17 6.16 -4.01
C LEU A 26 -8.15 7.30 -3.86
N ASP A 27 -7.25 7.22 -2.86
CA ASP A 27 -6.22 8.22 -2.65
C ASP A 27 -5.10 8.09 -3.68
N GLN A 28 -4.54 9.22 -4.10
CA GLN A 28 -3.40 9.22 -5.02
C GLN A 28 -2.17 8.60 -4.36
N ALA A 29 -1.60 7.57 -4.97
CA ALA A 29 -0.35 6.97 -4.51
C ALA A 29 0.80 8.00 -4.50
N GLY A 30 1.62 7.96 -3.44
CA GLY A 30 2.73 8.90 -3.26
C GLY A 30 2.40 10.13 -2.42
N ILE A 31 1.16 10.26 -1.94
CA ILE A 31 0.72 11.35 -1.06
C ILE A 31 0.24 10.77 0.27
N GLY A 32 0.58 11.42 1.39
CA GLY A 32 0.15 10.99 2.74
C GLY A 32 0.61 9.57 3.05
N ASP A 33 -0.33 8.71 3.45
CA ASP A 33 -0.08 7.29 3.70
C ASP A 33 -0.33 6.40 2.46
N ALA A 34 -0.89 6.97 1.38
CA ALA A 34 -1.13 6.24 0.14
C ALA A 34 0.18 5.91 -0.60
N GLY A 35 0.36 4.67 -0.98
CA GLY A 35 1.60 4.19 -1.60
C GLY A 35 1.48 2.81 -2.25
N GLY A 36 2.54 2.03 -2.20
CA GLY A 36 2.61 0.72 -2.83
C GLY A 36 1.50 -0.25 -2.40
N MET A 37 1.05 -0.18 -1.13
CA MET A 37 -0.07 -1.00 -0.67
C MET A 37 -1.38 -0.66 -1.41
N ASN A 38 -1.66 0.63 -1.67
CA ASN A 38 -2.85 1.04 -2.42
C ASN A 38 -2.84 0.43 -3.82
N THR A 39 -1.72 0.55 -4.53
CA THR A 39 -1.54 -0.05 -5.86
C THR A 39 -1.69 -1.58 -5.81
N TYR A 40 -1.06 -2.23 -4.81
CA TYR A 40 -1.16 -3.68 -4.63
C TYR A 40 -2.61 -4.13 -4.44
N VAL A 41 -3.37 -3.47 -3.57
CA VAL A 41 -4.77 -3.81 -3.29
C VAL A 41 -5.64 -3.59 -4.52
N ILE A 42 -5.50 -2.46 -5.21
CA ILE A 42 -6.28 -2.13 -6.40
C ILE A 42 -6.02 -3.14 -7.52
N GLU A 43 -4.76 -3.39 -7.86
CA GLU A 43 -4.41 -4.27 -8.97
C GLU A 43 -4.73 -5.74 -8.66
N SER A 44 -4.57 -6.18 -7.40
CA SER A 44 -5.00 -7.51 -6.95
C SER A 44 -6.52 -7.67 -7.07
N ALA A 45 -7.29 -6.67 -6.61
CA ALA A 45 -8.75 -6.70 -6.67
C ALA A 45 -9.26 -6.74 -8.13
N LYS A 46 -8.69 -5.91 -9.01
CA LYS A 46 -9.01 -5.93 -10.44
C LYS A 46 -8.68 -7.28 -11.08
N LYS A 47 -7.55 -7.87 -10.71
CA LYS A 47 -7.15 -9.18 -11.24
C LYS A 47 -8.07 -10.29 -10.75
N MET A 48 -8.46 -10.30 -9.48
CA MET A 48 -9.45 -11.25 -8.95
C MET A 48 -10.81 -11.07 -9.63
N ALA A 49 -11.25 -9.82 -9.84
CA ALA A 49 -12.51 -9.55 -10.56
C ALA A 49 -12.48 -10.05 -12.01
N SER A 50 -11.35 -9.89 -12.71
CA SER A 50 -11.17 -10.43 -14.05
C SER A 50 -11.20 -11.97 -14.10
N SER A 51 -11.09 -12.63 -12.95
CA SER A 51 -11.18 -14.09 -12.78
C SER A 51 -12.56 -14.54 -12.23
N GLY A 52 -13.55 -13.66 -12.20
CA GLY A 52 -14.92 -13.97 -11.79
C GLY A 52 -15.19 -13.86 -10.28
N VAL A 53 -14.31 -13.19 -9.52
CA VAL A 53 -14.47 -12.96 -8.07
C VAL A 53 -14.89 -11.51 -7.84
N SER A 54 -16.06 -11.26 -7.26
CA SER A 54 -16.44 -9.90 -6.83
C SER A 54 -15.61 -9.48 -5.61
N VAL A 55 -15.10 -8.25 -5.63
CA VAL A 55 -14.25 -7.72 -4.56
C VAL A 55 -14.83 -6.41 -4.02
N ASP A 56 -15.14 -6.38 -2.73
CA ASP A 56 -15.48 -5.15 -2.03
C ASP A 56 -14.27 -4.73 -1.18
N ILE A 57 -13.71 -3.54 -1.46
CA ILE A 57 -12.58 -2.97 -0.71
C ILE A 57 -13.14 -2.04 0.36
N PHE A 58 -12.97 -2.42 1.61
CA PHE A 58 -13.40 -1.63 2.76
C PHE A 58 -12.30 -0.68 3.21
N THR A 59 -12.65 0.58 3.36
CA THR A 59 -11.75 1.62 3.89
C THR A 59 -12.51 2.54 4.85
N ARG A 60 -11.80 3.17 5.78
CA ARG A 60 -12.42 4.11 6.72
C ARG A 60 -12.80 5.41 5.98
N ALA A 61 -14.03 5.88 6.19
CA ALA A 61 -14.45 7.20 5.74
C ALA A 61 -13.68 8.30 6.50
N THR A 62 -13.19 9.29 5.78
CA THR A 62 -12.50 10.48 6.33
C THR A 62 -13.38 11.73 6.35
N SER A 63 -14.60 11.63 5.80
CA SER A 63 -15.66 12.64 5.85
C SER A 63 -17.03 11.95 5.97
N PRO A 64 -18.02 12.58 6.63
CA PRO A 64 -19.39 12.07 6.66
C PRO A 64 -20.07 12.10 5.28
N ASP A 65 -19.59 12.95 4.37
CA ASP A 65 -20.18 13.15 3.05
C ASP A 65 -19.70 12.16 1.99
N LEU A 66 -18.74 11.29 2.34
CA LEU A 66 -18.28 10.24 1.43
C LEU A 66 -19.40 9.24 1.16
N PRO A 67 -19.60 8.83 -0.11
CA PRO A 67 -20.61 7.85 -0.46
C PRO A 67 -20.31 6.49 0.19
N ASN A 68 -21.34 5.75 0.57
CA ASN A 68 -21.16 4.42 1.15
C ASN A 68 -20.42 3.47 0.21
N VAL A 69 -20.66 3.56 -1.10
CA VAL A 69 -20.09 2.68 -2.11
C VAL A 69 -19.67 3.47 -3.35
N VAL A 70 -18.48 3.17 -3.88
CA VAL A 70 -17.95 3.69 -5.14
C VAL A 70 -17.50 2.52 -5.99
N GLU A 71 -17.97 2.40 -7.22
CA GLU A 71 -17.45 1.43 -8.17
C GLU A 71 -16.05 1.88 -8.65
N LEU A 72 -15.05 1.05 -8.44
CA LEU A 72 -13.65 1.31 -8.84
C LEU A 72 -13.34 0.71 -10.23
N ALA A 73 -13.90 -0.46 -10.50
CA ALA A 73 -13.78 -1.18 -11.77
C ALA A 73 -14.88 -2.25 -11.82
N PRO A 74 -15.17 -2.83 -13.00
CA PRO A 74 -16.14 -3.92 -13.10
C PRO A 74 -15.83 -5.05 -12.10
N GLY A 75 -16.77 -5.32 -11.19
CA GLY A 75 -16.66 -6.32 -10.13
C GLY A 75 -15.79 -5.90 -8.93
N VAL A 76 -15.35 -4.63 -8.86
CA VAL A 76 -14.60 -4.07 -7.73
C VAL A 76 -15.28 -2.82 -7.20
N SER A 77 -15.71 -2.83 -5.95
CA SER A 77 -16.29 -1.67 -5.27
C SER A 77 -15.46 -1.25 -4.08
N VAL A 78 -15.42 0.04 -3.79
CA VAL A 78 -14.89 0.60 -2.55
C VAL A 78 -16.06 0.91 -1.63
N ARG A 79 -16.00 0.40 -0.40
CA ARG A 79 -17.02 0.62 0.63
C ARG A 79 -16.42 1.44 1.77
N HIS A 80 -17.02 2.60 2.05
CA HIS A 80 -16.59 3.45 3.14
C HIS A 80 -17.23 3.02 4.45
N LEU A 81 -16.39 2.73 5.44
CA LEU A 81 -16.81 2.45 6.82
C LEU A 81 -16.87 3.77 7.60
N HIS A 82 -18.04 4.13 8.05
CA HIS A 82 -18.28 5.36 8.79
C HIS A 82 -18.08 5.15 10.29
N ALA A 83 -17.06 5.82 10.84
CA ALA A 83 -16.74 5.85 12.26
C ALA A 83 -16.29 7.25 12.67
N LYS A 84 -16.79 7.75 13.79
CA LYS A 84 -16.46 9.09 14.32
C LYS A 84 -15.31 8.99 15.33
N PRO A 85 -14.40 9.97 15.37
CA PRO A 85 -14.33 11.16 14.49
C PRO A 85 -13.79 10.81 13.10
N TYR A 86 -14.22 11.57 12.07
CA TYR A 86 -13.75 11.35 10.69
C TYR A 86 -12.35 11.91 10.45
N GLN A 87 -12.03 13.06 11.07
CA GLN A 87 -10.75 13.77 10.90
C GLN A 87 -9.89 13.68 12.15
N GLY A 88 -8.59 13.96 12.02
CA GLY A 88 -7.64 13.96 13.12
C GLY A 88 -7.27 12.56 13.66
N VAL A 89 -7.67 11.50 12.98
CA VAL A 89 -7.39 10.11 13.38
C VAL A 89 -6.10 9.66 12.72
N SER A 90 -5.06 9.45 13.51
CA SER A 90 -3.84 8.80 13.04
C SER A 90 -4.06 7.29 12.84
N LYS A 91 -3.17 6.64 12.10
CA LYS A 91 -3.25 5.18 11.91
C LYS A 91 -3.12 4.38 13.21
N SER A 92 -2.47 4.94 14.24
CA SER A 92 -2.37 4.35 15.57
C SER A 92 -3.66 4.47 16.39
N ASP A 93 -4.56 5.41 16.03
CA ASP A 93 -5.81 5.65 16.74
C ASP A 93 -6.99 4.84 16.15
N ILE A 94 -6.82 4.25 14.96
CA ILE A 94 -7.87 3.44 14.32
C ILE A 94 -8.41 2.32 15.23
N PRO A 95 -7.60 1.62 16.05
CA PRO A 95 -8.13 0.61 16.97
C PRO A 95 -9.18 1.12 17.95
N ALA A 96 -9.15 2.40 18.33
CA ALA A 96 -10.16 3.01 19.19
C ALA A 96 -11.54 3.16 18.51
N LEU A 97 -11.59 3.05 17.17
CA LEU A 97 -12.83 3.12 16.39
C LEU A 97 -13.38 1.75 16.00
N MET A 98 -12.76 0.67 16.48
CA MET A 98 -13.00 -0.68 15.93
C MET A 98 -14.47 -1.12 16.05
N ASP A 99 -15.14 -0.87 17.18
CA ASP A 99 -16.54 -1.24 17.37
C ASP A 99 -17.47 -0.57 16.35
N GLN A 100 -17.22 0.70 16.03
CA GLN A 100 -17.99 1.41 15.02
C GLN A 100 -17.70 0.87 13.61
N LEU A 101 -16.43 0.61 13.29
CA LEU A 101 -15.99 0.09 12.00
C LEU A 101 -16.55 -1.33 11.75
N VAL A 102 -16.54 -2.19 12.75
CA VAL A 102 -17.11 -3.55 12.68
C VAL A 102 -18.64 -3.49 12.53
N THR A 103 -19.31 -2.63 13.29
CA THR A 103 -20.76 -2.44 13.17
C THR A 103 -21.14 -2.01 11.75
N ASP A 104 -20.40 -1.07 11.15
CA ASP A 104 -20.69 -0.60 9.81
C ASP A 104 -20.28 -1.63 8.73
N PHE A 105 -19.22 -2.42 8.98
CA PHE A 105 -18.88 -3.57 8.14
C PHE A 105 -20.04 -4.59 8.06
N TYR A 106 -20.67 -4.92 9.18
CA TYR A 106 -21.82 -5.82 9.20
C TYR A 106 -23.03 -5.27 8.45
N ARG A 107 -23.25 -3.96 8.49
CA ARG A 107 -24.29 -3.32 7.67
C ARG A 107 -24.05 -3.59 6.18
N HIS A 108 -22.84 -3.32 5.69
CA HIS A 108 -22.47 -3.59 4.30
C HIS A 108 -22.51 -5.08 3.96
N MET A 109 -22.08 -5.95 4.87
CA MET A 109 -22.09 -7.40 4.65
C MET A 109 -23.52 -7.91 4.43
N LYS A 110 -24.51 -7.39 5.18
CA LYS A 110 -25.93 -7.73 5.00
C LYS A 110 -26.47 -7.30 3.63
N GLU A 111 -26.05 -6.13 3.14
CA GLU A 111 -26.48 -5.60 1.84
C GLU A 111 -26.10 -6.52 0.66
N VAL A 112 -24.98 -7.22 0.74
CA VAL A 112 -24.45 -8.07 -0.33
C VAL A 112 -24.66 -9.56 -0.11
N GLY A 113 -25.23 -9.97 1.01
CA GLY A 113 -25.50 -11.38 1.35
C GLY A 113 -24.30 -12.15 1.90
N GLY A 114 -23.23 -11.46 2.33
CA GLY A 114 -22.05 -12.05 2.95
C GLY A 114 -20.81 -12.13 2.09
N TYR A 115 -19.74 -12.66 2.68
CA TYR A 115 -18.42 -12.88 2.05
C TYR A 115 -17.92 -14.29 2.34
N GLU A 116 -17.20 -14.90 1.41
CA GLU A 116 -16.59 -16.21 1.58
C GLU A 116 -15.23 -16.12 2.29
N LEU A 117 -14.56 -14.96 2.17
CA LEU A 117 -13.22 -14.71 2.68
C LEU A 117 -13.05 -13.22 2.99
N ILE A 118 -12.26 -12.92 4.01
CA ILE A 118 -11.77 -11.57 4.28
C ILE A 118 -10.27 -11.55 4.00
N HIS A 119 -9.80 -10.61 3.16
CA HIS A 119 -8.38 -10.35 2.94
C HIS A 119 -8.02 -8.99 3.53
N SER A 120 -7.32 -8.99 4.65
CA SER A 120 -6.96 -7.76 5.37
C SER A 120 -5.52 -7.32 5.07
N HIS A 121 -5.33 -6.02 4.94
CA HIS A 121 -4.04 -5.40 4.63
C HIS A 121 -3.66 -4.41 5.72
N TYR A 122 -2.46 -4.55 6.29
CA TYR A 122 -1.94 -3.80 7.41
C TYR A 122 -2.63 -4.15 8.74
N TRP A 123 -1.91 -4.02 9.85
CA TRP A 123 -2.31 -4.54 11.16
C TRP A 123 -3.68 -4.06 11.67
N THR A 124 -4.04 -2.78 11.46
CA THR A 124 -5.35 -2.26 11.90
C THR A 124 -6.51 -2.94 11.20
N SER A 125 -6.35 -3.24 9.92
CA SER A 125 -7.33 -4.01 9.14
C SER A 125 -7.38 -5.47 9.58
N GLY A 126 -6.22 -6.02 10.00
CA GLY A 126 -6.14 -7.35 10.58
C GLY A 126 -6.93 -7.47 11.88
N ILE A 127 -6.95 -6.42 12.72
CA ILE A 127 -7.76 -6.40 13.95
C ILE A 127 -9.26 -6.50 13.63
N LEU A 128 -9.75 -5.71 12.65
CA LEU A 128 -11.14 -5.80 12.18
C LEU A 128 -11.44 -7.21 11.66
N ALA A 129 -10.59 -7.72 10.76
CA ALA A 129 -10.78 -9.04 10.16
C ALA A 129 -10.80 -10.16 11.23
N LYS A 130 -9.92 -10.08 12.23
CA LYS A 130 -9.90 -11.01 13.37
C LYS A 130 -11.22 -11.01 14.15
N GLN A 131 -11.76 -9.82 14.45
CA GLN A 131 -13.01 -9.70 15.19
C GLN A 131 -14.17 -10.26 14.37
N VAL A 132 -14.32 -9.82 13.11
CA VAL A 132 -15.39 -10.30 12.21
C VAL A 132 -15.29 -11.81 12.00
N SER A 133 -14.09 -12.35 11.77
CA SER A 133 -13.87 -13.80 11.61
C SER A 133 -14.25 -14.58 12.86
N GLY A 134 -13.91 -14.08 14.06
CA GLY A 134 -14.26 -14.71 15.32
C GLY A 134 -15.77 -14.76 15.59
N GLU A 135 -16.51 -13.75 15.14
CA GLU A 135 -17.97 -13.66 15.34
C GLU A 135 -18.76 -14.38 14.24
N THR A 136 -18.25 -14.47 13.02
CA THR A 136 -19.00 -15.02 11.87
C THR A 136 -18.51 -16.38 11.39
N GLY A 137 -17.31 -16.79 11.76
CA GLY A 137 -16.64 -17.98 11.21
C GLY A 137 -16.08 -17.79 9.79
N ILE A 138 -16.23 -16.62 9.18
CA ILE A 138 -15.63 -16.33 7.85
C ILE A 138 -14.11 -16.35 7.99
N PRO A 139 -13.37 -17.20 7.22
CA PRO A 139 -11.93 -17.23 7.30
C PRO A 139 -11.33 -15.91 6.84
N PHE A 140 -10.17 -15.52 7.43
CA PHE A 140 -9.44 -14.38 6.91
C PHE A 140 -7.98 -14.71 6.61
N VAL A 141 -7.48 -14.14 5.52
CA VAL A 141 -6.07 -14.07 5.17
C VAL A 141 -5.54 -12.66 5.42
N HIS A 142 -4.25 -12.55 5.71
CA HIS A 142 -3.64 -11.27 6.06
C HIS A 142 -2.34 -11.01 5.29
N THR A 143 -2.14 -9.76 4.85
CA THR A 143 -0.89 -9.26 4.28
C THR A 143 -0.43 -8.05 5.09
N PHE A 144 0.76 -8.13 5.72
CA PHE A 144 1.24 -7.06 6.60
C PHE A 144 1.77 -5.84 5.85
N HIS A 145 2.42 -6.02 4.71
CA HIS A 145 3.19 -5.02 3.94
C HIS A 145 4.39 -4.43 4.70
N THR A 146 4.25 -4.19 5.98
CA THR A 146 5.33 -3.80 6.90
C THR A 146 4.97 -4.24 8.31
N THR A 147 5.97 -4.61 9.11
CA THR A 147 5.78 -5.01 10.49
C THR A 147 6.62 -4.15 11.45
N ALA A 148 6.11 -3.94 12.67
CA ALA A 148 6.75 -3.10 13.67
C ALA A 148 8.13 -3.63 14.06
N LYS A 149 8.24 -4.94 14.35
CA LYS A 149 9.51 -5.53 14.80
C LYS A 149 10.61 -5.39 13.76
N VAL A 150 10.30 -5.63 12.46
CA VAL A 150 11.28 -5.45 11.37
C VAL A 150 11.68 -3.99 11.23
N LYS A 151 10.73 -3.05 11.28
CA LYS A 151 11.04 -1.61 11.23
C LYS A 151 11.91 -1.18 12.39
N ASN A 152 11.63 -1.66 13.60
CA ASN A 152 12.40 -1.31 14.79
C ASN A 152 13.83 -1.88 14.78
N LEU A 153 14.10 -2.93 14.02
CA LEU A 153 15.45 -3.46 13.80
C LEU A 153 16.27 -2.63 12.80
N SER A 154 15.63 -1.79 11.98
CA SER A 154 16.26 -1.05 10.88
C SER A 154 15.86 0.43 10.87
N LEU A 155 15.77 1.05 12.05
CA LEU A 155 15.48 2.48 12.18
C LEU A 155 16.59 3.32 11.53
N ALA A 156 16.20 4.31 10.76
CA ALA A 156 17.12 5.35 10.30
C ALA A 156 17.37 6.38 11.41
N ASP A 157 18.45 7.12 11.28
CA ASP A 157 18.80 8.18 12.23
C ASP A 157 17.65 9.20 12.37
N GLY A 158 17.20 9.42 13.61
CA GLY A 158 16.10 10.33 13.93
C GLY A 158 14.69 9.75 13.74
N GLU A 159 14.54 8.48 13.37
CA GLU A 159 13.25 7.79 13.41
C GLU A 159 12.91 7.29 14.81
N THR A 160 11.62 7.33 15.15
CA THR A 160 11.11 6.77 16.42
C THR A 160 10.63 5.34 16.21
N PRO A 161 10.84 4.43 17.19
CA PRO A 161 10.29 3.08 17.11
C PRO A 161 8.78 3.07 16.96
N GLU A 162 8.28 2.06 16.27
CA GLU A 162 6.85 1.77 16.21
C GLU A 162 6.34 1.43 17.62
N PRO A 163 5.12 1.86 17.99
CA PRO A 163 4.60 1.67 19.34
C PRO A 163 4.38 0.19 19.66
N LEU A 164 4.53 -0.17 20.92
CA LEU A 164 4.33 -1.55 21.41
C LEU A 164 2.91 -2.08 21.11
N SER A 165 1.90 -1.21 21.16
CA SER A 165 0.51 -1.55 20.80
C SER A 165 0.37 -2.12 19.38
N ARG A 166 1.19 -1.62 18.43
CA ARG A 166 1.26 -2.15 17.08
C ARG A 166 1.83 -3.57 17.05
N SER A 167 2.94 -3.82 17.73
CA SER A 167 3.54 -5.18 17.80
C SER A 167 2.58 -6.19 18.42
N ILE A 168 1.89 -5.82 19.51
CA ILE A 168 0.86 -6.66 20.15
C ILE A 168 -0.31 -6.93 19.20
N GLY A 169 -0.76 -5.90 18.48
CA GLY A 169 -1.81 -6.02 17.47
C GLY A 169 -1.42 -6.97 16.34
N GLU A 170 -0.20 -6.82 15.80
CA GLU A 170 0.35 -7.69 14.76
C GLU A 170 0.44 -9.16 15.23
N GLU A 171 0.97 -9.42 16.43
CA GLU A 171 1.02 -10.77 17.02
C GLU A 171 -0.38 -11.40 17.15
N SER A 172 -1.36 -10.60 17.56
CA SER A 172 -2.74 -11.07 17.68
C SER A 172 -3.34 -11.46 16.34
N VAL A 173 -2.99 -10.74 15.27
CA VAL A 173 -3.43 -11.03 13.90
C VAL A 173 -2.72 -12.29 13.37
N VAL A 174 -1.42 -12.42 13.57
CA VAL A 174 -0.64 -13.62 13.19
C VAL A 174 -1.25 -14.89 13.78
N LYS A 175 -1.61 -14.86 15.07
CA LYS A 175 -2.20 -16.02 15.76
C LYS A 175 -3.57 -16.41 15.19
N ALA A 176 -4.37 -15.41 14.79
CA ALA A 176 -5.78 -15.62 14.40
C ALA A 176 -5.98 -15.86 12.91
N ALA A 177 -5.09 -15.37 12.04
CA ALA A 177 -5.22 -15.49 10.59
C ALA A 177 -5.22 -16.96 10.14
N SER A 178 -6.15 -17.31 9.24
CA SER A 178 -6.20 -18.63 8.60
C SER A 178 -4.98 -18.86 7.72
N ALA A 179 -4.50 -17.78 7.05
CA ALA A 179 -3.25 -17.76 6.30
C ALA A 179 -2.67 -16.35 6.28
N ILE A 180 -1.36 -16.26 6.09
CA ILE A 180 -0.63 -15.01 5.93
C ILE A 180 0.05 -15.02 4.56
N ILE A 181 -0.12 -13.94 3.80
CA ILE A 181 0.55 -13.74 2.52
C ILE A 181 1.72 -12.79 2.74
N ALA A 182 2.94 -13.31 2.58
CA ALA A 182 4.16 -12.53 2.57
C ALA A 182 4.54 -12.14 1.14
N ASN A 183 5.03 -10.92 0.96
CA ASN A 183 5.42 -10.41 -0.36
C ASN A 183 6.82 -10.91 -0.80
N THR A 184 7.62 -11.40 0.14
CA THR A 184 8.98 -11.90 -0.10
C THR A 184 9.31 -13.05 0.85
N ASP A 185 10.30 -13.88 0.49
CA ASP A 185 10.83 -14.90 1.39
C ASP A 185 11.41 -14.32 2.68
N SER A 186 12.03 -13.14 2.61
CA SER A 186 12.56 -12.44 3.78
C SER A 186 11.43 -11.98 4.73
N GLU A 187 10.30 -11.52 4.20
CA GLU A 187 9.12 -11.19 5.02
C GLU A 187 8.57 -12.45 5.68
N ALA A 188 8.44 -13.56 4.94
CA ALA A 188 8.00 -14.84 5.48
C ALA A 188 8.91 -15.32 6.61
N ALA A 189 10.22 -15.30 6.41
CA ALA A 189 11.21 -15.65 7.44
C ALA A 189 11.10 -14.75 8.70
N SER A 190 10.88 -13.45 8.50
CA SER A 190 10.69 -12.50 9.61
C SER A 190 9.38 -12.75 10.38
N LEU A 191 8.29 -13.11 9.69
CA LEU A 191 7.03 -13.49 10.34
C LEU A 191 7.19 -14.72 11.22
N VAL A 192 7.90 -15.73 10.74
CA VAL A 192 8.17 -16.95 11.51
C VAL A 192 9.09 -16.64 12.71
N SER A 193 10.22 -15.94 12.49
CA SER A 193 11.25 -15.77 13.52
C SER A 193 10.91 -14.71 14.58
N LEU A 194 10.18 -13.64 14.19
CA LEU A 194 9.88 -12.52 15.09
C LEU A 194 8.47 -12.52 15.66
N TYR A 195 7.53 -13.18 14.96
CA TYR A 195 6.11 -13.17 15.32
C TYR A 195 5.55 -14.57 15.63
N ASP A 196 6.39 -15.59 15.66
CA ASP A 196 6.00 -17.00 15.90
C ASP A 196 4.88 -17.47 14.94
N ALA A 197 4.89 -16.97 13.69
CA ALA A 197 3.95 -17.44 12.69
C ALA A 197 4.17 -18.91 12.37
N CYS A 198 3.08 -19.70 12.32
CA CYS A 198 3.17 -21.09 11.90
C CYS A 198 3.62 -21.16 10.43
N PRO A 199 4.74 -21.81 10.10
CA PRO A 199 5.27 -21.86 8.73
C PRO A 199 4.24 -22.37 7.72
N ASP A 200 3.43 -23.36 8.09
CA ASP A 200 2.41 -23.97 7.22
C ASP A 200 1.25 -23.01 6.86
N ARG A 201 1.15 -21.87 7.53
CA ARG A 201 0.17 -20.83 7.26
C ARG A 201 0.76 -19.58 6.60
N VAL A 202 2.07 -19.56 6.33
CA VAL A 202 2.75 -18.44 5.66
C VAL A 202 3.03 -18.80 4.21
N TYR A 203 2.45 -18.05 3.28
CA TYR A 203 2.58 -18.24 1.85
C TYR A 203 3.28 -17.05 1.22
N VAL A 204 4.26 -17.29 0.36
CA VAL A 204 4.94 -16.22 -0.38
C VAL A 204 4.22 -16.01 -1.71
N ALA A 205 3.74 -14.78 -1.92
CA ALA A 205 3.17 -14.33 -3.19
C ALA A 205 3.81 -13.00 -3.57
N THR A 206 4.82 -13.07 -4.43
CA THR A 206 5.56 -11.87 -4.89
C THR A 206 4.62 -10.92 -5.64
N PRO A 207 4.63 -9.61 -5.30
CA PRO A 207 3.85 -8.62 -6.00
C PRO A 207 4.14 -8.60 -7.49
N GLY A 208 3.08 -8.54 -8.29
CA GLY A 208 3.18 -8.44 -9.74
C GLY A 208 3.27 -6.99 -10.22
N VAL A 209 3.31 -6.83 -11.54
CA VAL A 209 3.25 -5.54 -12.22
C VAL A 209 2.23 -5.60 -13.36
N ASN A 210 1.56 -4.49 -13.62
CA ASN A 210 0.64 -4.38 -14.75
C ASN A 210 1.43 -4.28 -16.06
N LEU A 211 1.59 -5.38 -16.77
CA LEU A 211 2.35 -5.46 -18.02
C LEU A 211 1.66 -4.73 -19.19
N ALA A 212 0.37 -4.40 -19.09
CA ALA A 212 -0.30 -3.58 -20.09
C ALA A 212 0.12 -2.11 -19.98
N GLN A 213 0.40 -1.65 -18.76
CA GLN A 213 0.86 -0.30 -18.47
C GLN A 213 2.39 -0.20 -18.57
N PHE A 214 3.12 -1.15 -18.00
CA PHE A 214 4.58 -1.16 -17.95
C PHE A 214 5.14 -2.12 -19.02
N LYS A 215 5.19 -1.66 -20.26
CA LYS A 215 5.70 -2.43 -21.40
C LYS A 215 7.19 -2.17 -21.60
N VAL A 216 7.94 -3.24 -21.87
CA VAL A 216 9.28 -3.11 -22.46
C VAL A 216 9.09 -2.75 -23.94
N GLY A 217 9.56 -1.60 -24.38
CA GLY A 217 9.37 -1.17 -25.75
C GLY A 217 10.19 0.09 -26.08
N ASN A 218 9.99 0.66 -27.25
CA ASN A 218 10.70 1.85 -27.77
C ASN A 218 10.40 3.15 -27.00
N GLY A 219 9.84 3.04 -25.78
CA GLY A 219 9.33 4.15 -24.99
C GLY A 219 10.39 5.12 -24.48
N LYS A 220 11.68 4.73 -24.38
CA LYS A 220 12.72 5.61 -23.80
C LYS A 220 12.85 6.93 -24.57
N VAL A 221 12.90 6.90 -25.89
CA VAL A 221 13.02 8.09 -26.72
C VAL A 221 11.74 8.91 -26.65
N ALA A 222 10.59 8.28 -26.88
CA ALA A 222 9.29 8.95 -26.82
C ALA A 222 9.00 9.54 -25.41
N ALA A 223 9.33 8.82 -24.34
CA ALA A 223 9.19 9.31 -22.98
C ALA A 223 10.09 10.52 -22.70
N ARG A 224 11.34 10.50 -23.19
CA ARG A 224 12.24 11.64 -23.05
C ARG A 224 11.75 12.86 -23.82
N ASP A 225 11.28 12.67 -25.04
CA ASP A 225 10.72 13.73 -25.86
C ASP A 225 9.47 14.34 -25.20
N LEU A 226 8.57 13.48 -24.66
CA LEU A 226 7.37 13.92 -23.94
C LEU A 226 7.71 14.71 -22.66
N LEU A 227 8.75 14.30 -21.93
CA LEU A 227 9.17 14.93 -20.68
C LEU A 227 10.16 16.09 -20.88
N GLY A 228 10.51 16.42 -22.13
CA GLY A 228 11.50 17.44 -22.43
C GLY A 228 12.91 17.12 -21.90
N ILE A 229 13.23 15.82 -21.79
CA ILE A 229 14.53 15.35 -21.33
C ILE A 229 15.44 15.11 -22.53
N ASP A 230 16.58 15.77 -22.53
CA ASP A 230 17.62 15.57 -23.53
C ASP A 230 18.03 14.09 -23.65
N ARG A 231 18.15 13.58 -24.88
CA ARG A 231 18.44 12.18 -25.17
C ARG A 231 19.79 11.71 -24.64
N ASP A 232 20.76 12.61 -24.55
CA ASP A 232 22.13 12.33 -24.12
C ASP A 232 22.33 12.42 -22.61
N LYS A 233 21.31 12.84 -21.86
CA LYS A 233 21.38 12.92 -20.39
C LYS A 233 21.38 11.54 -19.75
N ILE A 234 22.18 11.40 -18.72
CA ILE A 234 22.11 10.28 -17.77
C ILE A 234 21.09 10.67 -16.71
N ILE A 235 20.03 9.87 -16.58
CA ILE A 235 18.98 10.11 -15.60
C ILE A 235 19.12 9.13 -14.46
N LEU A 236 19.30 9.65 -13.25
CA LEU A 236 19.25 8.91 -11.99
C LEU A 236 17.93 9.25 -11.32
N THR A 237 17.12 8.26 -10.95
CA THR A 237 15.76 8.51 -10.48
C THR A 237 15.50 7.85 -9.15
N PHE A 238 15.00 8.62 -8.20
CA PHE A 238 14.29 8.15 -7.01
C PHE A 238 12.80 8.37 -7.24
N VAL A 239 11.98 7.34 -7.02
CA VAL A 239 10.52 7.43 -7.06
C VAL A 239 9.96 6.84 -5.77
N GLY A 240 9.23 7.64 -4.99
CA GLY A 240 8.63 7.17 -3.77
C GLY A 240 8.28 8.29 -2.80
N ARG A 241 7.62 7.93 -1.70
CA ARG A 241 7.36 8.89 -0.62
C ARG A 241 8.67 9.39 -0.03
N ILE A 242 8.74 10.70 0.25
CA ILE A 242 9.91 11.33 0.85
C ILE A 242 9.93 10.98 2.34
N GLN A 243 10.69 9.95 2.67
CA GLN A 243 10.87 9.41 4.02
C GLN A 243 12.34 9.00 4.21
N PRO A 244 12.96 9.18 5.40
CA PRO A 244 14.36 8.87 5.64
C PRO A 244 14.75 7.44 5.23
N HIS A 245 14.00 6.44 5.68
CA HIS A 245 14.27 5.03 5.39
C HIS A 245 14.12 4.63 3.89
N LYS A 246 13.61 5.52 3.03
CA LYS A 246 13.58 5.31 1.56
C LYS A 246 14.86 5.78 0.89
N GLY A 247 15.72 6.52 1.59
CA GLY A 247 17.04 6.91 1.16
C GLY A 247 17.11 7.95 0.01
N PRO A 248 16.21 8.95 -0.09
CA PRO A 248 16.36 10.01 -1.11
C PRO A 248 17.63 10.82 -0.92
N ASP A 249 18.13 10.98 0.33
CA ASP A 249 19.39 11.62 0.67
C ASP A 249 20.60 10.83 0.15
N VAL A 250 20.51 9.49 0.13
CA VAL A 250 21.56 8.62 -0.42
C VAL A 250 21.80 8.93 -1.89
N LEU A 251 20.73 9.13 -2.68
CA LEU A 251 20.88 9.55 -4.09
C LEU A 251 21.59 10.89 -4.20
N ILE A 252 21.22 11.89 -3.38
CA ILE A 252 21.84 13.23 -3.41
C ILE A 252 23.34 13.14 -3.08
N ARG A 253 23.71 12.38 -2.05
CA ARG A 253 25.11 12.15 -1.65
C ARG A 253 25.89 11.42 -2.73
N ALA A 254 25.31 10.38 -3.33
CA ALA A 254 25.95 9.64 -4.43
C ALA A 254 26.18 10.54 -5.65
N VAL A 255 25.23 11.40 -5.97
CA VAL A 255 25.40 12.39 -7.05
C VAL A 255 26.52 13.37 -6.74
N ALA A 256 26.61 13.87 -5.51
CA ALA A 256 27.69 14.77 -5.09
C ALA A 256 29.05 14.11 -5.22
N GLU A 257 29.18 12.85 -4.81
CA GLU A 257 30.40 12.06 -4.93
C GLU A 257 30.82 11.87 -6.39
N VAL A 258 29.85 11.53 -7.26
CA VAL A 258 30.10 11.41 -8.70
C VAL A 258 30.56 12.74 -9.30
N MET A 259 29.96 13.87 -8.90
CA MET A 259 30.35 15.18 -9.40
C MET A 259 31.75 15.60 -8.90
N ALA A 260 32.13 15.21 -7.69
CA ALA A 260 33.46 15.45 -7.15
C ALA A 260 34.55 14.66 -7.91
N HIS A 261 34.29 13.37 -8.19
CA HIS A 261 35.25 12.52 -8.91
C HIS A 261 35.29 12.77 -10.43
N SER A 262 34.17 13.18 -11.01
CA SER A 262 34.02 13.33 -12.45
C SER A 262 33.24 14.61 -12.80
N PRO A 263 33.86 15.81 -12.65
CA PRO A 263 33.18 17.10 -12.88
C PRO A 263 32.63 17.26 -14.31
N SER A 264 33.21 16.60 -15.30
CA SER A 264 32.75 16.61 -16.69
C SER A 264 31.37 15.99 -16.91
N LEU A 265 30.89 15.16 -15.95
CA LEU A 265 29.55 14.57 -15.98
C LEU A 265 28.46 15.55 -15.54
N ARG A 266 28.82 16.70 -14.96
CA ARG A 266 27.83 17.66 -14.43
C ARG A 266 26.85 18.15 -15.48
N SER A 267 27.32 18.38 -16.69
CA SER A 267 26.47 18.77 -17.82
C SER A 267 25.64 17.61 -18.40
N LYS A 268 25.93 16.36 -18.03
CA LYS A 268 25.31 15.17 -18.62
C LYS A 268 24.34 14.47 -17.66
N VAL A 269 24.44 14.66 -16.34
CA VAL A 269 23.62 13.97 -15.34
C VAL A 269 22.44 14.85 -14.90
N ASN A 270 21.28 14.25 -14.75
CA ASN A 270 20.15 14.79 -14.00
C ASN A 270 19.69 13.74 -12.98
N ALA A 271 19.61 14.14 -11.72
CA ALA A 271 19.02 13.31 -10.65
C ALA A 271 17.60 13.82 -10.37
N LEU A 272 16.62 12.93 -10.49
CA LEU A 272 15.20 13.25 -10.29
C LEU A 272 14.71 12.61 -9.00
N ILE A 273 14.22 13.41 -8.08
CA ILE A 273 13.55 12.94 -6.86
C ILE A 273 12.06 13.21 -7.04
N ILE A 274 11.29 12.13 -7.26
CA ILE A 274 9.87 12.18 -7.60
C ILE A 274 9.08 11.61 -6.43
N GLY A 275 8.21 12.42 -5.83
CA GLY A 275 7.35 11.97 -4.75
C GLY A 275 6.84 13.09 -3.85
N GLY A 276 5.89 12.74 -3.00
CA GLY A 276 5.30 13.62 -2.01
C GLY A 276 5.81 13.35 -0.59
N VAL A 277 5.60 14.32 0.28
CA VAL A 277 5.84 14.15 1.72
C VAL A 277 4.75 13.28 2.34
N SER A 278 5.10 12.54 3.39
CA SER A 278 4.21 11.61 4.08
C SER A 278 4.09 11.99 5.55
N GLY A 279 2.87 11.99 6.08
CA GLY A 279 2.58 12.20 7.50
C GLY A 279 3.18 13.49 8.06
N SER A 280 3.89 13.40 9.17
CA SER A 280 4.56 14.53 9.85
C SER A 280 5.81 15.05 9.13
N GLY A 281 6.15 14.50 7.96
CA GLY A 281 7.39 14.78 7.23
C GLY A 281 7.44 16.09 6.43
N THR A 282 6.67 17.12 6.80
CA THR A 282 6.62 18.40 6.07
C THR A 282 7.99 19.09 5.94
N GLY A 283 8.93 18.82 6.84
CA GLY A 283 10.30 19.35 6.79
C GLY A 283 11.29 18.53 5.94
N GLU A 284 10.97 17.28 5.58
CA GLU A 284 11.95 16.38 4.92
C GLU A 284 12.33 16.87 3.52
N MET A 285 11.37 17.36 2.75
CA MET A 285 11.66 17.92 1.42
C MET A 285 12.63 19.10 1.50
N GLU A 286 12.46 19.96 2.51
CA GLU A 286 13.34 21.13 2.69
C GLU A 286 14.73 20.71 3.16
N LYS A 287 14.83 19.69 4.03
CA LYS A 287 16.12 19.11 4.43
C LYS A 287 16.89 18.57 3.22
N LEU A 288 16.20 17.87 2.30
CA LEU A 288 16.84 17.33 1.08
C LEU A 288 17.29 18.44 0.12
N LYS A 289 16.49 19.50 -0.04
CA LYS A 289 16.91 20.66 -0.84
C LYS A 289 18.13 21.36 -0.24
N ASN A 290 18.15 21.54 1.08
CA ASN A 290 19.27 22.10 1.80
C ASN A 290 20.52 21.21 1.70
N LEU A 291 20.36 19.87 1.77
CA LEU A 291 21.44 18.92 1.55
C LEU A 291 22.04 19.06 0.13
N ALA A 292 21.19 19.13 -0.90
CA ALA A 292 21.65 19.31 -2.28
C ALA A 292 22.40 20.64 -2.46
N LYS A 293 21.95 21.71 -1.80
CA LYS A 293 22.60 23.02 -1.78
C LYS A 293 23.94 22.94 -1.07
N TRP A 294 24.00 22.34 0.12
CA TRP A 294 25.23 22.21 0.92
C TRP A 294 26.29 21.39 0.20
N LEU A 295 25.87 20.32 -0.51
CA LEU A 295 26.76 19.49 -1.32
C LEU A 295 27.08 20.09 -2.70
N GLY A 296 26.55 21.26 -3.05
CA GLY A 296 26.82 21.95 -4.30
C GLY A 296 26.28 21.26 -5.55
N VAL A 297 25.17 20.51 -5.44
CA VAL A 297 24.56 19.74 -6.55
C VAL A 297 23.12 20.15 -6.88
N SER A 298 22.68 21.32 -6.43
CA SER A 298 21.30 21.80 -6.66
C SER A 298 20.95 22.01 -8.15
N ASP A 299 21.93 22.21 -9.01
CA ASP A 299 21.74 22.32 -10.45
C ASP A 299 21.50 20.98 -11.14
N VAL A 300 21.99 19.89 -10.54
CA VAL A 300 21.89 18.52 -11.06
C VAL A 300 20.68 17.79 -10.47
N VAL A 301 20.31 18.10 -9.21
CA VAL A 301 19.20 17.44 -8.49
C VAL A 301 17.91 18.23 -8.69
N LYS A 302 16.87 17.57 -9.19
CA LYS A 302 15.54 18.15 -9.40
C LYS A 302 14.50 17.42 -8.57
N PHE A 303 13.64 18.18 -7.89
CA PHE A 303 12.52 17.67 -7.11
C PHE A 303 11.23 17.82 -7.92
N LEU A 304 10.51 16.73 -8.13
CA LEU A 304 9.28 16.67 -8.90
C LEU A 304 8.12 16.21 -8.01
N PRO A 305 6.90 16.72 -8.25
CA PRO A 305 5.73 16.25 -7.51
C PRO A 305 5.46 14.76 -7.79
N PRO A 306 4.65 14.09 -6.93
CA PRO A 306 4.18 12.74 -7.23
C PRO A 306 3.39 12.74 -8.53
N VAL A 307 3.54 11.67 -9.30
CA VAL A 307 2.81 11.42 -10.54
C VAL A 307 1.79 10.30 -10.33
N ALA A 308 0.64 10.43 -11.00
CA ALA A 308 -0.45 9.45 -10.95
C ALA A 308 -0.14 8.21 -11.80
#